data_5594b9b9578f1e4a895ca5ac2e150038
#
_entry.id   5594b9b9578f1e4a895ca5ac2e150038
#
_cell.length_a   1.000
_cell.length_b   1.000
_cell.length_c   1.000
_cell.angle_alpha   90.00
_cell.angle_beta   90.00
_cell.angle_gamma   90.00
#
_symmetry.space_group_name_H-M   'P 1'
#
loop_
_entity.id
_entity.type
_entity.pdbx_description
1 polymer ?
#
loop_
_entity_poly.entity_id
_entity_poly.type
_entity_poly.pdbx_seq_one_letter_code
_entity_poly.pdbx_strand_id
1 'polypeptide(L)'
;MTYLGENVKKLGFGLMRLPKKDGKIDIEQVKIMVDKFLAAGGTYFDTAWAYEGSEDAIRQALVERYPRDKFTLATKNAAWINCKTREDAVAQFETSLKQTGAGYFDFYLLHNLGEHRTKFFDDFKMWDFVQEKKKEGKIKHVGFSFHSTPEELEAILKEHPEAEFVQLQINYADWDNPAIQSRGCYEMARKYNKPVVIMEPVKGGMLANPPEAVAKV
;
A
#
# COMPACT_ATOMS: atom_id res chain seq x y z
N MET A 1 6.98 -19.33 -6.48
CA MET A 1 6.35 -18.05 -6.12
C MET A 1 6.81 -17.02 -7.12
N THR A 2 5.91 -16.48 -7.88
CA THR A 2 6.24 -15.42 -8.82
C THR A 2 6.49 -14.16 -7.99
N TYR A 3 7.74 -13.73 -7.90
CA TYR A 3 8.08 -12.40 -7.46
C TYR A 3 7.48 -11.45 -8.50
N LEU A 4 6.93 -10.32 -8.08
CA LEU A 4 6.27 -9.36 -9.00
C LEU A 4 7.28 -8.62 -9.91
N GLY A 5 8.42 -9.26 -10.20
CA GLY A 5 9.41 -8.90 -11.23
C GLY A 5 10.21 -7.64 -10.99
N GLU A 6 9.87 -6.89 -9.99
CA GLU A 6 10.50 -5.63 -9.70
C GLU A 6 11.76 -5.88 -8.84
N ASN A 7 12.90 -5.32 -9.22
CA ASN A 7 14.11 -5.33 -8.40
C ASN A 7 13.95 -4.43 -7.16
N VAL A 8 12.87 -4.66 -6.42
CA VAL A 8 12.54 -3.90 -5.21
C VAL A 8 13.30 -4.50 -4.04
N LYS A 9 14.07 -3.69 -3.34
CA LYS A 9 14.67 -4.10 -2.07
C LYS A 9 13.59 -4.42 -1.04
N LYS A 10 13.91 -5.25 -0.05
CA LYS A 10 12.98 -5.70 0.98
C LYS A 10 12.39 -4.58 1.85
N LEU A 11 13.03 -3.41 1.92
CA LEU A 11 12.54 -2.25 2.66
C LEU A 11 11.83 -1.28 1.75
N GLY A 12 10.57 -0.97 2.07
CA GLY A 12 9.77 0.09 1.44
C GLY A 12 9.67 1.34 2.33
N PHE A 13 9.36 2.48 1.74
CA PHE A 13 9.14 3.74 2.41
C PHE A 13 7.64 4.05 2.51
N GLY A 14 7.06 3.89 3.72
CA GLY A 14 5.68 4.24 4.00
C GLY A 14 5.48 5.74 4.23
N LEU A 15 4.46 6.31 3.59
CA LEU A 15 4.19 7.75 3.58
C LEU A 15 2.95 8.15 4.41
N MET A 16 2.41 7.22 5.21
CA MET A 16 1.22 7.49 6.04
C MET A 16 1.50 8.48 7.18
N ARG A 17 2.71 8.41 7.76
CA ARG A 17 3.08 9.20 8.95
C ARG A 17 4.30 10.08 8.64
N LEU A 18 4.13 11.01 7.70
CA LEU A 18 5.18 11.96 7.35
C LEU A 18 5.41 12.97 8.48
N PRO A 19 6.65 13.47 8.65
CA PRO A 19 6.95 14.49 9.64
C PRO A 19 6.12 15.74 9.39
N LYS A 20 5.69 16.38 10.47
CA LYS A 20 4.91 17.62 10.42
C LYS A 20 5.63 18.73 11.16
N LYS A 21 5.51 19.95 10.62
CA LYS A 21 5.92 21.21 11.23
C LYS A 21 4.74 22.18 11.17
N ASP A 22 4.40 22.78 12.30
CA ASP A 22 3.26 23.70 12.42
C ASP A 22 1.93 23.10 11.87
N GLY A 23 1.70 21.81 12.15
CA GLY A 23 0.50 21.09 11.73
C GLY A 23 0.45 20.65 10.26
N LYS A 24 1.43 21.05 9.44
CA LYS A 24 1.54 20.68 8.02
C LYS A 24 2.68 19.69 7.79
N ILE A 25 2.60 18.90 6.72
CA ILE A 25 3.72 18.02 6.32
C ILE A 25 4.96 18.88 6.05
N ASP A 26 6.07 18.52 6.68
CA ASP A 26 7.37 19.17 6.47
C ASP A 26 8.02 18.63 5.20
N ILE A 27 7.72 19.26 4.07
CA ILE A 27 8.18 18.84 2.74
C ILE A 27 9.71 18.81 2.65
N GLU A 28 10.41 19.76 3.29
CA GLU A 28 11.88 19.77 3.25
C GLU A 28 12.47 18.58 4.00
N GLN A 29 11.90 18.23 5.14
CA GLN A 29 12.30 17.00 5.84
C GLN A 29 11.97 15.75 5.04
N VAL A 30 10.81 15.69 4.38
CA VAL A 30 10.43 14.56 3.51
C VAL A 30 11.41 14.42 2.33
N LYS A 31 11.85 15.52 1.71
CA LYS A 31 12.86 15.50 0.65
C LYS A 31 14.16 14.85 1.14
N ILE A 32 14.66 15.26 2.31
CA ILE A 32 15.86 14.67 2.91
C ILE A 32 15.71 13.16 3.15
N MET A 33 14.54 12.73 3.63
CA MET A 33 14.26 11.33 3.88
C MET A 33 14.22 10.52 2.58
N VAL A 34 13.58 11.05 1.54
CA VAL A 34 13.53 10.45 0.19
C VAL A 34 14.94 10.31 -0.39
N ASP A 35 15.74 11.37 -0.31
CA ASP A 35 17.10 11.37 -0.82
C ASP A 35 17.97 10.30 -0.16
N LYS A 36 17.89 10.19 1.18
CA LYS A 36 18.59 9.16 1.94
C LYS A 36 18.13 7.75 1.59
N PHE A 37 16.82 7.55 1.41
CA PHE A 37 16.26 6.24 1.06
C PHE A 37 16.71 5.78 -0.32
N LEU A 38 16.64 6.67 -1.32
CA LEU A 38 17.14 6.40 -2.68
C LEU A 38 18.66 6.17 -2.70
N ALA A 39 19.43 6.97 -1.97
CA ALA A 39 20.89 6.81 -1.86
C ALA A 39 21.28 5.46 -1.23
N ALA A 40 20.46 4.92 -0.31
CA ALA A 40 20.62 3.58 0.24
C ALA A 40 20.14 2.48 -0.74
N GLY A 41 19.66 2.86 -1.93
CA GLY A 41 19.17 1.97 -2.98
C GLY A 41 17.76 1.45 -2.74
N GLY A 42 16.99 2.03 -1.83
CA GLY A 42 15.55 1.79 -1.71
C GLY A 42 14.81 2.43 -2.88
N THR A 43 13.76 1.77 -3.39
CA THR A 43 13.00 2.27 -4.56
C THR A 43 11.49 2.24 -4.38
N TYR A 44 10.97 1.50 -3.41
CA TYR A 44 9.53 1.32 -3.21
C TYR A 44 8.96 2.35 -2.23
N PHE A 45 8.01 3.15 -2.71
CA PHE A 45 7.29 4.16 -1.93
C PHE A 45 5.81 3.81 -1.87
N ASP A 46 5.22 3.89 -0.67
CA ASP A 46 3.84 3.47 -0.39
C ASP A 46 3.02 4.63 0.19
N THR A 47 2.05 5.10 -0.57
CA THR A 47 1.06 6.10 -0.17
C THR A 47 -0.37 5.56 -0.30
N ALA A 48 -1.38 6.40 -0.11
CA ALA A 48 -2.78 6.12 -0.38
C ALA A 48 -3.56 7.42 -0.55
N TRP A 49 -4.64 7.37 -1.34
CA TRP A 49 -5.60 8.46 -1.45
C TRP A 49 -6.12 8.93 -0.08
N ALA A 50 -6.31 7.99 0.84
CA ALA A 50 -6.80 8.26 2.20
C ALA A 50 -5.76 8.91 3.12
N TYR A 51 -4.49 9.02 2.72
CA TYR A 51 -3.46 9.63 3.57
C TYR A 51 -3.36 11.12 3.28
N GLU A 52 -3.98 11.92 4.14
CA GLU A 52 -4.12 13.37 3.96
C GLU A 52 -2.79 14.06 3.59
N GLY A 53 -2.74 14.66 2.41
CA GLY A 53 -1.58 15.40 1.90
C GLY A 53 -0.39 14.55 1.46
N SER A 54 -0.43 13.21 1.67
CA SER A 54 0.69 12.32 1.38
C SER A 54 1.01 12.22 -0.11
N GLU A 55 -0.01 12.14 -0.97
CA GLU A 55 0.18 12.07 -2.43
C GLU A 55 0.78 13.36 -3.00
N ASP A 56 0.37 14.52 -2.50
CA ASP A 56 0.98 15.80 -2.89
C ASP A 56 2.40 15.95 -2.34
N ALA A 57 2.64 15.48 -1.10
CA ALA A 57 3.97 15.51 -0.50
C ALA A 57 4.97 14.65 -1.29
N ILE A 58 4.59 13.44 -1.73
CA ILE A 58 5.47 12.58 -2.52
C ILE A 58 5.69 13.13 -3.93
N ARG A 59 4.70 13.84 -4.51
CA ARG A 59 4.90 14.57 -5.75
C ARG A 59 6.06 15.53 -5.62
N GLN A 60 6.04 16.42 -4.61
CA GLN A 60 7.06 17.44 -4.39
C GLN A 60 8.42 16.87 -3.96
N ALA A 61 8.41 15.78 -3.18
CA ALA A 61 9.63 15.22 -2.61
C ALA A 61 10.33 14.20 -3.52
N LEU A 62 9.60 13.54 -4.41
CA LEU A 62 10.11 12.46 -5.25
C LEU A 62 9.82 12.70 -6.73
N VAL A 63 8.54 12.75 -7.12
CA VAL A 63 8.14 12.65 -8.53
C VAL A 63 8.64 13.82 -9.38
N GLU A 64 8.62 15.03 -8.85
CA GLU A 64 9.15 16.24 -9.52
C GLU A 64 10.68 16.33 -9.52
N ARG A 65 11.38 15.49 -8.74
CA ARG A 65 12.83 15.59 -8.51
C ARG A 65 13.65 14.47 -9.13
N TYR A 66 13.03 13.30 -9.35
CA TYR A 66 13.73 12.12 -9.82
C TYR A 66 13.08 11.54 -11.08
N PRO A 67 13.87 11.00 -12.02
CA PRO A 67 13.34 10.28 -13.18
C PRO A 67 12.39 9.15 -12.75
N ARG A 68 11.27 8.98 -13.47
CA ARG A 68 10.19 8.05 -13.12
C ARG A 68 10.64 6.58 -13.04
N ASP A 69 11.69 6.22 -13.75
CA ASP A 69 12.29 4.87 -13.77
C ASP A 69 13.18 4.57 -12.55
N LYS A 70 13.45 5.55 -11.69
CA LYS A 70 14.30 5.40 -10.50
C LYS A 70 13.57 4.95 -9.25
N PHE A 71 12.25 4.90 -9.30
CA PHE A 71 11.41 4.50 -8.16
C PHE A 71 10.17 3.75 -8.60
N THR A 72 9.63 2.99 -7.66
CA THR A 72 8.32 2.35 -7.76
C THR A 72 7.37 3.03 -6.79
N LEU A 73 6.16 3.34 -7.24
CA LEU A 73 5.15 4.03 -6.44
C LEU A 73 3.89 3.18 -6.30
N ALA A 74 3.49 2.98 -5.05
CA ALA A 74 2.22 2.37 -4.68
C ALA A 74 1.25 3.42 -4.14
N THR A 75 -0.01 3.38 -4.58
CA THR A 75 -1.12 4.10 -3.94
C THR A 75 -2.36 3.23 -3.88
N LYS A 76 -3.41 3.71 -3.20
CA LYS A 76 -4.58 2.89 -2.85
C LYS A 76 -5.88 3.67 -3.02
N ASN A 77 -6.89 3.01 -3.59
CA ASN A 77 -8.26 3.49 -3.65
C ASN A 77 -9.01 3.14 -2.36
N ALA A 78 -9.73 4.08 -1.81
CA ALA A 78 -10.52 3.92 -0.58
C ALA A 78 -12.01 4.13 -0.85
N ALA A 79 -12.62 3.31 -1.72
CA ALA A 79 -14.02 3.42 -2.15
C ALA A 79 -15.03 3.47 -0.98
N TRP A 80 -14.67 2.94 0.18
CA TRP A 80 -15.47 2.98 1.41
C TRP A 80 -15.46 4.35 2.10
N ILE A 81 -14.61 5.29 1.68
CA ILE A 81 -14.58 6.66 2.22
C ILE A 81 -15.47 7.56 1.36
N ASN A 82 -16.66 7.84 1.85
CA ASN A 82 -17.61 8.82 1.30
C ASN A 82 -18.05 8.59 -0.16
N CYS A 83 -17.68 7.50 -0.83
CA CYS A 83 -18.20 7.19 -2.15
C CYS A 83 -19.66 6.70 -2.05
N LYS A 84 -20.52 7.27 -2.87
CA LYS A 84 -21.93 6.87 -3.00
C LYS A 84 -22.19 6.16 -4.31
N THR A 85 -21.34 6.37 -5.30
CA THR A 85 -21.44 5.83 -6.66
C THR A 85 -20.09 5.27 -7.12
N ARG A 86 -20.14 4.49 -8.21
CA ARG A 86 -18.92 4.02 -8.91
C ARG A 86 -18.08 5.20 -9.39
N GLU A 87 -18.71 6.27 -9.88
CA GLU A 87 -18.03 7.46 -10.38
C GLU A 87 -17.21 8.14 -9.28
N ASP A 88 -17.73 8.20 -8.05
CA ASP A 88 -16.98 8.73 -6.90
C ASP A 88 -15.71 7.89 -6.63
N ALA A 89 -15.86 6.57 -6.65
CA ALA A 89 -14.74 5.65 -6.42
C ALA A 89 -13.68 5.73 -7.54
N VAL A 90 -14.11 5.82 -8.79
CA VAL A 90 -13.23 6.00 -9.95
C VAL A 90 -12.51 7.35 -9.90
N ALA A 91 -13.18 8.41 -9.48
CA ALA A 91 -12.60 9.75 -9.38
C ALA A 91 -11.42 9.81 -8.38
N GLN A 92 -11.36 8.91 -7.39
CA GLN A 92 -10.19 8.82 -6.52
C GLN A 92 -8.92 8.43 -7.28
N PHE A 93 -9.01 7.56 -8.30
CA PHE A 93 -7.86 7.18 -9.13
C PHE A 93 -7.32 8.38 -9.92
N GLU A 94 -8.20 9.14 -10.56
CA GLU A 94 -7.81 10.34 -11.32
C GLU A 94 -7.24 11.41 -10.38
N THR A 95 -7.81 11.54 -9.18
CA THR A 95 -7.29 12.43 -8.14
C THR A 95 -5.87 12.01 -7.72
N SER A 96 -5.62 10.72 -7.48
CA SER A 96 -4.31 10.19 -7.13
C SER A 96 -3.28 10.42 -8.26
N LEU A 97 -3.66 10.22 -9.53
CA LEU A 97 -2.78 10.55 -10.67
C LEU A 97 -2.40 12.02 -10.70
N LYS A 98 -3.37 12.91 -10.46
CA LYS A 98 -3.16 14.35 -10.42
C LYS A 98 -2.31 14.77 -9.23
N GLN A 99 -2.61 14.29 -8.03
CA GLN A 99 -1.92 14.65 -6.79
C GLN A 99 -0.48 14.17 -6.80
N THR A 100 -0.23 12.95 -7.23
CA THR A 100 1.13 12.40 -7.31
C THR A 100 1.92 12.90 -8.51
N GLY A 101 1.25 13.27 -9.60
CA GLY A 101 1.91 13.61 -10.88
C GLY A 101 2.68 12.44 -11.52
N ALA A 102 2.48 11.20 -11.05
CA ALA A 102 3.31 10.06 -11.40
C ALA A 102 3.07 9.50 -12.82
N GLY A 103 1.96 9.85 -13.46
CA GLY A 103 1.57 9.35 -14.79
C GLY A 103 1.05 7.92 -14.82
N TYR A 104 1.58 7.04 -13.99
CA TYR A 104 1.14 5.67 -13.76
C TYR A 104 1.58 5.19 -12.36
N PHE A 105 0.99 4.11 -11.86
CA PHE A 105 1.38 3.45 -10.62
C PHE A 105 2.00 2.09 -10.88
N ASP A 106 3.12 1.79 -10.20
CA ASP A 106 3.70 0.45 -10.26
C ASP A 106 2.84 -0.55 -9.51
N PHE A 107 2.30 -0.13 -8.36
CA PHE A 107 1.41 -0.93 -7.53
C PHE A 107 0.15 -0.12 -7.19
N TYR A 108 -1.02 -0.69 -7.45
CA TYR A 108 -2.28 -0.07 -7.07
C TYR A 108 -3.12 -1.03 -6.24
N LEU A 109 -3.58 -0.56 -5.08
CA LEU A 109 -4.28 -1.38 -4.12
C LEU A 109 -5.73 -0.92 -3.94
N LEU A 110 -6.62 -1.87 -3.76
CA LEU A 110 -7.91 -1.62 -3.11
C LEU A 110 -7.67 -1.59 -1.61
N HIS A 111 -8.06 -0.49 -0.94
CA HIS A 111 -7.57 -0.14 0.40
C HIS A 111 -8.43 -0.74 1.51
N ASN A 112 -7.80 -1.50 2.42
CA ASN A 112 -8.40 -1.91 3.69
C ASN A 112 -9.65 -2.79 3.50
N LEU A 113 -9.54 -3.84 2.69
CA LEU A 113 -10.58 -4.85 2.52
C LEU A 113 -10.79 -5.64 3.82
N GLY A 114 -11.93 -6.26 3.93
CA GLY A 114 -12.41 -6.99 5.11
C GLY A 114 -13.59 -6.29 5.77
N GLU A 115 -14.29 -7.00 6.66
CA GLU A 115 -15.50 -6.56 7.33
C GLU A 115 -16.56 -6.04 6.32
N HIS A 116 -17.01 -4.79 6.51
CA HIS A 116 -18.03 -4.18 5.65
C HIS A 116 -17.44 -3.44 4.44
N ARG A 117 -16.09 -3.36 4.31
CA ARG A 117 -15.44 -2.52 3.30
C ARG A 117 -15.32 -3.20 1.95
N THR A 118 -15.15 -4.52 1.90
CA THR A 118 -15.02 -5.28 0.64
C THR A 118 -16.18 -5.00 -0.30
N LYS A 119 -17.41 -5.01 0.21
CA LYS A 119 -18.61 -4.77 -0.60
C LYS A 119 -18.61 -3.47 -1.42
N PHE A 120 -17.94 -2.40 -0.97
CA PHE A 120 -17.86 -1.15 -1.73
C PHE A 120 -17.09 -1.34 -3.04
N PHE A 121 -16.06 -2.16 -3.02
CA PHE A 121 -15.27 -2.45 -4.22
C PHE A 121 -16.03 -3.36 -5.18
N ASP A 122 -16.84 -4.28 -4.67
CA ASP A 122 -17.66 -5.19 -5.46
C ASP A 122 -18.87 -4.44 -6.06
N ASP A 123 -19.63 -3.72 -5.24
CA ASP A 123 -20.80 -2.93 -5.65
C ASP A 123 -20.43 -1.89 -6.72
N PHE A 124 -19.27 -1.24 -6.58
CA PHE A 124 -18.78 -0.24 -7.52
C PHE A 124 -17.94 -0.85 -8.67
N LYS A 125 -17.83 -2.18 -8.76
CA LYS A 125 -17.04 -2.90 -9.79
C LYS A 125 -15.61 -2.38 -9.91
N MET A 126 -14.97 -2.16 -8.78
CA MET A 126 -13.61 -1.60 -8.76
C MET A 126 -12.55 -2.61 -9.20
N TRP A 127 -12.82 -3.91 -9.07
CA TRP A 127 -11.94 -4.96 -9.59
C TRP A 127 -11.84 -4.89 -11.12
N ASP A 128 -12.98 -4.74 -11.82
CA ASP A 128 -13.00 -4.54 -13.27
C ASP A 128 -12.23 -3.26 -13.65
N PHE A 129 -12.51 -2.17 -12.94
CA PHE A 129 -11.88 -0.88 -13.21
C PHE A 129 -10.34 -0.94 -13.11
N VAL A 130 -9.79 -1.54 -12.06
CA VAL A 130 -8.33 -1.61 -11.90
C VAL A 130 -7.69 -2.52 -12.96
N GLN A 131 -8.40 -3.56 -13.44
CA GLN A 131 -7.94 -4.39 -14.55
C GLN A 131 -7.97 -3.63 -15.90
N GLU A 132 -8.96 -2.76 -16.12
CA GLU A 132 -8.99 -1.86 -17.27
C GLU A 132 -7.79 -0.90 -17.24
N LYS A 133 -7.55 -0.25 -16.09
CA LYS A 133 -6.40 0.65 -15.92
C LYS A 133 -5.05 -0.05 -16.06
N LYS A 134 -4.98 -1.32 -15.71
CA LYS A 134 -3.80 -2.15 -15.97
C LYS A 134 -3.60 -2.38 -17.47
N LYS A 135 -4.65 -2.70 -18.22
CA LYS A 135 -4.59 -2.84 -19.69
C LYS A 135 -4.18 -1.54 -20.39
N GLU A 136 -4.63 -0.39 -19.85
CA GLU A 136 -4.24 0.94 -20.32
C GLU A 136 -2.78 1.32 -19.98
N GLY A 137 -2.05 0.50 -19.21
CA GLY A 137 -0.71 0.80 -18.73
C GLY A 137 -0.62 1.87 -17.63
N LYS A 138 -1.76 2.20 -17.01
CA LYS A 138 -1.82 3.14 -15.88
C LYS A 138 -1.55 2.48 -14.53
N ILE A 139 -1.65 1.16 -14.46
CA ILE A 139 -1.30 0.33 -13.31
C ILE A 139 -0.45 -0.84 -13.83
N LYS A 140 0.66 -1.16 -13.15
CA LYS A 140 1.44 -2.36 -13.48
C LYS A 140 0.97 -3.58 -12.70
N HIS A 141 0.81 -3.45 -11.38
CA HIS A 141 0.39 -4.54 -10.49
C HIS A 141 -0.81 -4.14 -9.65
N VAL A 142 -1.80 -5.03 -9.58
CA VAL A 142 -3.03 -4.85 -8.80
C VAL A 142 -3.01 -5.75 -7.57
N GLY A 143 -3.31 -5.19 -6.41
CA GLY A 143 -3.46 -5.92 -5.16
C GLY A 143 -4.46 -5.24 -4.22
N PHE A 144 -4.44 -5.64 -2.98
CA PHE A 144 -5.25 -5.01 -1.94
C PHE A 144 -4.54 -5.03 -0.59
N SER A 145 -4.89 -4.09 0.29
CA SER A 145 -4.52 -4.15 1.69
C SER A 145 -5.68 -4.70 2.52
N PHE A 146 -5.34 -5.45 3.57
CA PHE A 146 -6.31 -6.26 4.30
C PHE A 146 -6.11 -6.15 5.81
N HIS A 147 -7.22 -6.04 6.56
CA HIS A 147 -7.26 -5.92 8.02
C HIS A 147 -8.48 -6.67 8.57
N SER A 148 -8.56 -7.97 8.35
CA SER A 148 -9.62 -8.80 8.93
C SER A 148 -9.14 -10.24 9.12
N THR A 149 -10.04 -11.22 9.10
CA THR A 149 -9.74 -12.62 9.43
C THR A 149 -9.18 -13.42 8.24
N PRO A 150 -8.44 -14.51 8.48
CA PRO A 150 -7.97 -15.40 7.42
C PRO A 150 -9.10 -15.98 6.55
N GLU A 151 -10.28 -16.22 7.13
CA GLU A 151 -11.45 -16.76 6.43
C GLU A 151 -12.00 -15.74 5.41
N GLU A 152 -12.09 -14.47 5.80
CA GLU A 152 -12.48 -13.40 4.87
C GLU A 152 -11.41 -13.19 3.78
N LEU A 153 -10.13 -13.28 4.14
CA LEU A 153 -9.05 -13.23 3.16
C LEU A 153 -9.18 -14.36 2.14
N GLU A 154 -9.47 -15.58 2.61
CA GLU A 154 -9.67 -16.72 1.73
C GLU A 154 -10.85 -16.50 0.76
N ALA A 155 -11.97 -15.96 1.27
CA ALA A 155 -13.13 -15.66 0.44
C ALA A 155 -12.78 -14.66 -0.68
N ILE A 156 -12.13 -13.56 -0.34
CA ILE A 156 -11.68 -12.55 -1.31
C ILE A 156 -10.71 -13.16 -2.35
N LEU A 157 -9.74 -13.98 -1.93
CA LEU A 157 -8.76 -14.58 -2.84
C LEU A 157 -9.38 -15.63 -3.77
N LYS A 158 -10.50 -16.26 -3.38
CA LYS A 158 -11.27 -17.15 -4.24
C LYS A 158 -12.10 -16.39 -5.28
N GLU A 159 -12.72 -15.30 -4.85
CA GLU A 159 -13.58 -14.47 -5.70
C GLU A 159 -12.77 -13.61 -6.69
N HIS A 160 -11.60 -13.12 -6.24
CA HIS A 160 -10.72 -12.24 -7.00
C HIS A 160 -9.32 -12.85 -7.21
N PRO A 161 -9.22 -13.95 -7.97
CA PRO A 161 -7.94 -14.59 -8.26
C PRO A 161 -6.98 -13.71 -9.07
N GLU A 162 -7.50 -12.66 -9.73
CA GLU A 162 -6.73 -11.66 -10.47
C GLU A 162 -5.89 -10.73 -9.58
N ALA A 163 -6.15 -10.66 -8.27
CA ALA A 163 -5.29 -9.95 -7.33
C ALA A 163 -3.89 -10.56 -7.34
N GLU A 164 -2.87 -9.75 -7.58
CA GLU A 164 -1.49 -10.23 -7.76
C GLU A 164 -0.72 -10.33 -6.44
N PHE A 165 -1.08 -9.51 -5.45
CA PHE A 165 -0.43 -9.46 -4.13
C PHE A 165 -1.38 -8.96 -3.05
N VAL A 166 -1.00 -9.18 -1.79
CA VAL A 166 -1.74 -8.71 -0.61
C VAL A 166 -0.82 -7.90 0.29
N GLN A 167 -1.30 -6.78 0.82
CA GLN A 167 -0.59 -6.01 1.85
C GLN A 167 -1.19 -6.34 3.22
N LEU A 168 -0.38 -6.88 4.13
CA LEU A 168 -0.78 -7.36 5.45
C LEU A 168 -0.02 -6.66 6.59
N GLN A 169 -0.70 -6.43 7.71
CA GLN A 169 -0.06 -5.99 8.94
C GLN A 169 0.71 -7.14 9.56
N ILE A 170 2.04 -7.04 9.56
CA ILE A 170 2.92 -8.07 10.13
C ILE A 170 4.06 -7.42 10.90
N ASN A 171 4.20 -7.81 12.18
CA ASN A 171 5.34 -7.50 13.01
C ASN A 171 5.52 -8.59 14.07
N TYR A 172 6.67 -8.62 14.74
CA TYR A 172 6.99 -9.68 15.70
C TYR A 172 6.08 -9.71 16.93
N ALA A 173 5.50 -8.55 17.32
CA ALA A 173 4.63 -8.47 18.49
C ALA A 173 3.20 -8.94 18.20
N ASP A 174 2.73 -8.78 16.94
CA ASP A 174 1.37 -9.11 16.55
C ASP A 174 1.25 -10.46 15.83
N TRP A 175 2.35 -11.20 15.64
CA TRP A 175 2.36 -12.44 14.85
C TRP A 175 1.32 -13.47 15.31
N ASP A 176 1.23 -13.69 16.62
CA ASP A 176 0.26 -14.60 17.25
C ASP A 176 -0.90 -13.85 17.95
N ASN A 177 -1.07 -12.57 17.70
CA ASN A 177 -2.13 -11.78 18.31
C ASN A 177 -3.49 -12.17 17.72
N PRO A 178 -4.45 -12.68 18.54
CA PRO A 178 -5.73 -13.16 18.04
C PRO A 178 -6.63 -12.06 17.47
N ALA A 179 -6.40 -10.79 17.81
CA ALA A 179 -7.15 -9.67 17.26
C ALA A 179 -6.63 -9.21 15.88
N ILE A 180 -5.34 -9.42 15.59
CA ILE A 180 -4.71 -9.02 14.32
C ILE A 180 -4.62 -10.20 13.35
N GLN A 181 -4.41 -11.41 13.87
CA GLN A 181 -4.33 -12.68 13.12
C GLN A 181 -3.30 -12.67 11.98
N SER A 182 -2.16 -12.00 12.20
CA SER A 182 -1.10 -11.83 11.17
C SER A 182 -0.64 -13.16 10.60
N ARG A 183 -0.38 -14.17 11.46
CA ARG A 183 0.04 -15.52 11.05
C ARG A 183 -0.98 -16.15 10.11
N GLY A 184 -2.25 -16.20 10.51
CA GLY A 184 -3.31 -16.85 9.72
C GLY A 184 -3.49 -16.17 8.36
N CYS A 185 -3.49 -14.85 8.31
CA CYS A 185 -3.57 -14.09 7.06
C CYS A 185 -2.34 -14.33 6.17
N TYR A 186 -1.13 -14.38 6.75
CA TYR A 186 0.08 -14.70 6.00
C TYR A 186 0.03 -16.11 5.40
N GLU A 187 -0.31 -17.12 6.20
CA GLU A 187 -0.42 -18.50 5.76
C GLU A 187 -1.48 -18.66 4.66
N MET A 188 -2.60 -17.92 4.78
CA MET A 188 -3.65 -17.89 3.77
C MET A 188 -3.16 -17.28 2.45
N ALA A 189 -2.50 -16.12 2.49
CA ALA A 189 -1.91 -15.52 1.29
C ALA A 189 -0.90 -16.48 0.62
N ARG A 190 -0.09 -17.18 1.42
CA ARG A 190 0.87 -18.19 0.93
C ARG A 190 0.17 -19.41 0.29
N LYS A 191 -0.92 -19.88 0.87
CA LYS A 191 -1.75 -20.98 0.32
C LYS A 191 -2.25 -20.65 -1.09
N TYR A 192 -2.59 -19.40 -1.34
CA TYR A 192 -3.04 -18.91 -2.66
C TYR A 192 -1.90 -18.36 -3.53
N ASN A 193 -0.63 -18.63 -3.17
CA ASN A 193 0.57 -18.19 -3.89
C ASN A 193 0.63 -16.66 -4.11
N LYS A 194 0.05 -15.87 -3.22
CA LYS A 194 0.14 -14.41 -3.29
C LYS A 194 1.38 -13.90 -2.57
N PRO A 195 2.21 -13.09 -3.23
CA PRO A 195 3.24 -12.31 -2.56
C PRO A 195 2.63 -11.39 -1.50
N VAL A 196 3.36 -11.18 -0.40
CA VAL A 196 2.93 -10.32 0.70
C VAL A 196 3.80 -9.10 0.80
N VAL A 197 3.19 -7.93 0.78
CA VAL A 197 3.80 -6.66 1.17
C VAL A 197 3.48 -6.43 2.65
N ILE A 198 4.49 -6.19 3.46
CA ILE A 198 4.32 -6.00 4.91
C ILE A 198 4.07 -4.51 5.20
N MET A 199 2.99 -4.22 5.91
CA MET A 199 2.74 -2.91 6.52
C MET A 199 2.83 -2.99 8.04
N GLU A 200 3.04 -1.86 8.72
CA GLU A 200 3.16 -1.73 10.18
C GLU A 200 4.29 -2.59 10.81
N PRO A 201 5.47 -2.77 10.16
CA PRO A 201 6.53 -3.64 10.68
C PRO A 201 7.07 -3.14 12.04
N VAL A 202 6.92 -1.84 12.32
CA VAL A 202 7.31 -1.21 13.59
C VAL A 202 6.11 -0.65 14.37
N LYS A 203 4.88 -1.05 14.01
CA LYS A 203 3.63 -0.70 14.72
C LYS A 203 3.52 0.79 15.04
N GLY A 204 3.62 1.62 13.99
CA GLY A 204 3.57 3.09 14.12
C GLY A 204 4.73 3.71 14.90
N GLY A 205 5.83 3.00 15.06
CA GLY A 205 7.02 3.42 15.81
C GLY A 205 7.16 2.79 17.20
N MET A 206 6.11 2.14 17.72
CA MET A 206 6.14 1.51 19.04
C MET A 206 7.21 0.41 19.17
N LEU A 207 7.55 -0.24 18.07
CA LEU A 207 8.54 -1.32 18.01
C LEU A 207 9.92 -0.86 17.49
N ALA A 208 10.14 0.45 17.36
CA ALA A 208 11.41 1.00 16.85
C ALA A 208 12.59 0.73 17.80
N ASN A 209 12.31 0.56 19.12
CA ASN A 209 13.27 0.14 20.12
C ASN A 209 12.89 -1.27 20.61
N PRO A 210 13.28 -2.33 19.92
CA PRO A 210 12.91 -3.67 20.29
C PRO A 210 13.59 -4.10 21.62
N PRO A 211 12.97 -5.01 22.39
CA PRO A 211 13.63 -5.63 23.55
C PRO A 211 14.96 -6.28 23.14
N GLU A 212 15.91 -6.34 24.08
CA GLU A 212 17.27 -6.86 23.82
C GLU A 212 17.25 -8.27 23.20
N ALA A 213 16.32 -9.13 23.61
CA ALA A 213 16.17 -10.48 23.08
C ALA A 213 15.80 -10.50 21.57
N VAL A 214 15.09 -9.47 21.09
CA VAL A 214 14.70 -9.31 19.68
C VAL A 214 15.78 -8.57 18.89
N ALA A 215 16.49 -7.63 19.52
CA ALA A 215 17.52 -6.83 18.87
C ALA A 215 18.78 -7.64 18.50
N LYS A 216 18.94 -8.85 19.06
CA LYS A 216 20.09 -9.75 18.81
C LYS A 216 19.85 -10.74 17.67
N VAL A 217 18.66 -10.76 17.06
CA VAL A 217 18.30 -11.60 15.92
C VAL A 217 18.48 -10.81 14.63
#